data_83e1faf688f86e851606725f2a92e013
#
_entry.id   83e1faf688f86e851606725f2a92e013
#
_cell.length_a   1.000
_cell.length_b   1.000
_cell.length_c   1.000
_cell.angle_alpha   90.00
_cell.angle_beta   90.00
_cell.angle_gamma   90.00
#
_symmetry.space_group_name_H-M   'P 1'
#
loop_
_entity.id
_entity.type
_entity.pdbx_description
1 polymer ?
#
loop_
_entity_poly.entity_id
_entity_poly.type
_entity_poly.pdbx_seq_one_letter_code
_entity_poly.pdbx_strand_id
1 'polypeptide(L)'
;MQTLIKPSAAIRQNYSEIATLCKTTGEPVFLTKNGEGDLVVMDIATYDQREKQLELREKLIEIEELRRAGIPDIPARNASANLRAALKEKTYV
;
A
#
# COMPACT_ATOMS: atom_id res chain seq x y z
N MET A 1 8.44 11.68 -9.17
CA MET A 1 8.15 10.24 -9.11
C MET A 1 8.01 9.71 -10.52
N GLN A 2 8.85 8.76 -10.90
CA GLN A 2 8.76 8.16 -12.24
C GLN A 2 7.71 7.07 -12.23
N THR A 3 6.81 7.10 -13.21
CA THR A 3 5.86 6.02 -13.40
C THR A 3 6.51 4.96 -14.29
N LEU A 4 6.64 3.74 -13.75
CA LEU A 4 7.25 2.64 -14.48
C LEU A 4 6.16 1.87 -15.23
N ILE A 5 6.28 1.83 -16.55
CA ILE A 5 5.28 1.19 -17.42
C ILE A 5 5.99 0.18 -18.31
N LYS A 6 5.46 -1.04 -18.34
CA LYS A 6 5.97 -2.14 -19.18
C LYS A 6 4.80 -2.88 -19.81
N PRO A 7 4.98 -3.51 -20.97
CA PRO A 7 3.92 -4.35 -21.51
C PRO A 7 3.72 -5.62 -20.68
N SER A 8 2.47 -6.08 -20.58
CA SER A 8 2.14 -7.26 -19.76
C SER A 8 2.91 -8.52 -20.21
N ALA A 9 3.20 -8.64 -21.50
CA ALA A 9 3.97 -9.75 -22.01
C ALA A 9 5.37 -9.83 -21.40
N ALA A 10 5.92 -8.70 -20.94
CA ALA A 10 7.25 -8.66 -20.37
C ALA A 10 7.38 -9.48 -19.08
N ILE A 11 6.29 -9.67 -18.34
CA ILE A 11 6.34 -10.43 -17.09
C ILE A 11 6.59 -11.92 -17.37
N ARG A 12 6.12 -12.41 -18.50
CA ARG A 12 6.36 -13.80 -18.91
C ARG A 12 7.78 -14.01 -19.42
N GLN A 13 8.28 -13.05 -20.18
CA GLN A 13 9.59 -13.15 -20.84
C GLN A 13 10.74 -12.68 -19.97
N ASN A 14 10.51 -11.65 -19.15
CA ASN A 14 11.55 -10.98 -18.37
C ASN A 14 11.16 -10.83 -16.90
N TYR A 15 10.64 -11.88 -16.30
CA TYR A 15 10.19 -11.86 -14.91
C TYR A 15 11.29 -11.37 -13.95
N SER A 16 12.50 -11.93 -14.09
CA SER A 16 13.62 -11.59 -13.22
C SER A 16 13.99 -10.10 -13.29
N GLU A 17 13.92 -9.54 -14.49
CA GLU A 17 14.21 -8.13 -14.74
C GLU A 17 13.17 -7.23 -14.07
N ILE A 18 11.89 -7.58 -14.21
CA ILE A 18 10.79 -6.84 -13.59
C ILE A 18 10.87 -6.96 -12.06
N ALA A 19 11.15 -8.14 -11.54
CA ALA A 19 11.30 -8.36 -10.11
C ALA A 19 12.44 -7.53 -9.54
N THR A 20 13.57 -7.49 -10.22
CA THR A 20 14.72 -6.66 -9.84
C THR A 20 14.36 -5.18 -9.83
N LEU A 21 13.64 -4.75 -10.85
CA LEU A 21 13.19 -3.35 -10.97
C LEU A 21 12.29 -2.98 -9.80
N CYS A 22 11.34 -3.83 -9.45
CA CYS A 22 10.45 -3.60 -8.31
C CYS A 22 11.21 -3.50 -6.98
N LYS A 23 12.17 -4.39 -6.77
CA LYS A 23 12.96 -4.42 -5.53
C LYS A 23 13.93 -3.26 -5.43
N THR A 24 14.53 -2.89 -6.54
CA THR A 24 15.54 -1.81 -6.57
C THR A 24 14.89 -0.44 -6.39
N THR A 25 13.77 -0.21 -7.05
CA THR A 25 13.11 1.09 -7.03
C THR A 25 12.17 1.27 -5.85
N GLY A 26 11.62 0.17 -5.31
CA GLY A 26 10.58 0.25 -4.28
C GLY A 26 9.29 0.88 -4.82
N GLU A 27 9.08 0.83 -6.12
CA GLU A 27 7.92 1.42 -6.77
C GLU A 27 7.12 0.36 -7.53
N PRO A 28 5.80 0.55 -7.70
CA PRO A 28 5.01 -0.36 -8.50
C PRO A 28 5.33 -0.20 -9.98
N VAL A 29 5.27 -1.31 -10.71
CA VAL A 29 5.41 -1.34 -12.16
C VAL A 29 4.02 -1.60 -12.75
N PHE A 30 3.56 -0.71 -13.59
CA PHE A 30 2.26 -0.84 -14.25
C PHE A 30 2.43 -1.61 -15.55
N LEU A 31 1.67 -2.69 -15.69
CA LEU A 31 1.68 -3.50 -16.89
C LEU A 31 0.49 -3.14 -17.77
N THR A 32 0.74 -2.95 -19.05
CA THR A 32 -0.29 -2.55 -20.01
C THR A 32 -0.49 -3.63 -21.05
N LYS A 33 -1.71 -3.69 -21.58
CA LYS A 33 -2.08 -4.58 -22.66
C LYS A 33 -2.97 -3.80 -23.62
N ASN A 34 -2.59 -3.78 -24.91
CA ASN A 34 -3.31 -3.02 -25.93
C ASN A 34 -3.47 -1.54 -25.59
N GLY A 35 -2.46 -0.96 -24.95
CA GLY A 35 -2.48 0.47 -24.57
C GLY A 35 -3.29 0.79 -23.33
N GLU A 36 -3.84 -0.21 -22.65
CA GLU A 36 -4.63 -0.02 -21.43
C GLU A 36 -3.95 -0.66 -20.24
N GLY A 37 -4.22 -0.10 -19.05
CA GLY A 37 -3.74 -0.69 -17.81
C GLY A 37 -4.32 -2.07 -17.60
N ASP A 38 -3.45 -3.03 -17.30
CA ASP A 38 -3.81 -4.44 -17.13
C ASP A 38 -3.54 -4.89 -15.69
N LEU A 39 -2.29 -4.79 -15.27
CA LEU A 39 -1.87 -5.28 -13.96
C LEU A 39 -0.91 -4.29 -13.30
N VAL A 40 -0.77 -4.43 -12.00
CA VAL A 40 0.26 -3.73 -11.22
C VAL A 40 1.10 -4.79 -10.52
N VAL A 41 2.43 -4.66 -10.64
CA VAL A 41 3.37 -5.56 -9.98
C VAL A 41 4.24 -4.74 -9.03
N MET A 42 4.42 -5.23 -7.83
CA MET A 42 5.31 -4.59 -6.87
C MET A 42 5.93 -5.63 -5.95
N ASP A 43 7.05 -5.27 -5.34
CA ASP A 43 7.69 -6.10 -4.34
C ASP A 43 6.79 -6.20 -3.10
N ILE A 44 6.79 -7.36 -2.43
CA ILE A 44 5.91 -7.58 -1.28
C ILE A 44 6.20 -6.60 -0.14
N ALA A 45 7.45 -6.22 0.05
CA ALA A 45 7.81 -5.24 1.07
C ALA A 45 7.22 -3.87 0.75
N THR A 46 7.20 -3.48 -0.53
CA THR A 46 6.58 -2.24 -0.99
C THR A 46 5.08 -2.26 -0.74
N TYR A 47 4.43 -3.36 -1.06
CA TYR A 47 3.00 -3.54 -0.83
C TYR A 47 2.65 -3.39 0.65
N ASP A 48 3.37 -4.09 1.51
CA ASP A 48 3.16 -4.02 2.96
C ASP A 48 3.30 -2.61 3.49
N GLN A 49 4.33 -1.91 3.02
CA GLN A 49 4.59 -0.54 3.45
C GLN A 49 3.48 0.42 3.02
N ARG A 50 2.98 0.26 1.80
CA ARG A 50 1.86 1.05 1.30
C ARG A 50 0.57 0.82 2.09
N GLU A 51 0.29 -0.44 2.42
CA GLU A 51 -0.88 -0.78 3.22
C GLU A 51 -0.81 -0.15 4.62
N LYS A 52 0.36 -0.21 5.25
CA LYS A 52 0.56 0.41 6.56
C LYS A 52 0.37 1.92 6.52
N GLN A 53 0.88 2.57 5.48
CA GLN A 53 0.73 4.01 5.31
C GLN A 53 -0.73 4.41 5.13
N LEU A 54 -1.49 3.65 4.36
CA LEU A 54 -2.90 3.90 4.14
C LEU A 54 -3.71 3.74 5.44
N GLU A 55 -3.45 2.70 6.20
CA GLU A 55 -4.09 2.47 7.49
C GLU A 55 -3.82 3.60 8.47
N LEU A 56 -2.57 4.03 8.55
CA LEU A 56 -2.18 5.12 9.43
C LEU A 56 -2.88 6.43 9.02
N ARG A 57 -2.96 6.69 7.73
CA ARG A 57 -3.63 7.89 7.22
C ARG A 57 -5.12 7.87 7.54
N GLU A 58 -5.77 6.74 7.39
CA GLU A 58 -7.18 6.59 7.73
C GLU A 58 -7.43 6.83 9.21
N LYS A 59 -6.55 6.32 10.08
CA LYS A 59 -6.66 6.53 11.52
C LYS A 59 -6.44 7.99 11.91
N LEU A 60 -5.51 8.67 11.28
CA LEU A 60 -5.27 10.08 11.53
C LEU A 60 -6.46 10.94 11.13
N ILE A 61 -7.08 10.65 10.00
CA ILE A 61 -8.28 11.35 9.54
C ILE A 61 -9.43 11.13 10.53
N GLU A 62 -9.63 9.90 10.97
CA GLU A 62 -10.65 9.55 11.95
C GLU A 62 -10.48 10.33 13.25
N ILE A 63 -9.27 10.42 13.76
CA ILE A 63 -8.95 11.17 14.98
C ILE A 63 -9.24 12.66 14.77
N GLU A 64 -8.87 13.22 13.65
CA GLU A 64 -9.12 14.61 13.31
C GLU A 64 -10.62 14.93 13.26
N GLU A 65 -11.40 14.05 12.66
CA GLU A 65 -12.85 14.20 12.59
C GLU A 65 -13.49 14.20 13.98
N LEU A 66 -13.02 13.31 14.85
CA LEU A 66 -13.49 13.26 16.23
C LEU A 66 -13.18 14.55 16.99
N ARG A 67 -12.01 15.13 16.77
CA ARG A 67 -11.64 16.42 17.38
C ARG A 67 -12.53 17.55 16.89
N ARG A 68 -12.81 17.59 15.60
CA ARG A 68 -13.69 18.61 15.02
C ARG A 68 -15.11 18.51 15.55
N ALA A 69 -15.56 17.31 15.83
CA ALA A 69 -16.89 17.07 16.39
C ALA A 69 -16.97 17.41 17.89
N GLY A 70 -15.86 17.82 18.52
CA GLY A 70 -15.82 18.17 19.94
C GLY A 70 -15.82 16.96 20.87
N ILE A 71 -15.54 15.77 20.37
CA ILE A 71 -15.45 14.56 21.16
C ILE A 71 -14.09 14.54 21.86
N PRO A 72 -14.02 14.19 23.17
CA PRO A 72 -12.74 14.13 23.88
C PRO A 72 -11.77 13.16 23.21
N ASP A 73 -10.47 13.49 23.28
CA ASP A 73 -9.44 12.64 22.70
C ASP A 73 -9.50 11.23 23.26
N ILE A 74 -9.40 10.25 22.37
CA ILE A 74 -9.30 8.85 22.78
C ILE A 74 -7.97 8.68 23.50
N PRO A 75 -7.96 8.06 24.71
CA PRO A 75 -6.69 7.81 25.39
C PRO A 75 -5.73 7.03 24.49
N ALA A 76 -4.45 7.39 24.53
CA ALA A 76 -3.42 6.79 23.67
C ALA A 76 -3.40 5.26 23.79
N ARG A 77 -3.70 4.73 24.96
CA ARG A 77 -3.79 3.29 25.20
C ARG A 77 -4.84 2.63 24.32
N ASN A 78 -6.02 3.23 24.21
CA ASN A 78 -7.12 2.69 23.41
C ASN A 78 -6.83 2.82 21.91
N ALA A 79 -6.21 3.92 21.50
CA ALA A 79 -5.81 4.11 20.11
C ALA A 79 -4.81 3.06 19.67
N SER A 80 -3.81 2.73 20.51
CA SER A 80 -2.85 1.67 20.24
C SER A 80 -3.49 0.29 20.14
N ALA A 81 -4.43 -0.01 21.06
CA ALA A 81 -5.11 -1.29 21.04
C ALA A 81 -5.96 -1.45 19.78
N ASN A 82 -6.67 -0.41 19.37
CA ASN A 82 -7.48 -0.42 18.15
C ASN A 82 -6.61 -0.59 16.91
N LEU A 83 -5.46 0.06 16.87
CA LEU A 83 -4.54 -0.08 15.76
C LEU A 83 -4.01 -1.50 15.64
N ARG A 84 -3.63 -2.11 16.76
CA ARG A 84 -3.16 -3.50 16.79
C ARG A 84 -4.24 -4.47 16.34
N ALA A 85 -5.48 -4.26 16.77
CA ALA A 85 -6.60 -5.10 16.36
C ALA A 85 -6.83 -5.02 14.85
N ALA A 86 -6.79 -3.80 14.30
CA ALA A 86 -6.94 -3.60 12.86
C ALA A 86 -5.83 -4.29 12.06
N LEU A 87 -4.59 -4.25 12.56
CA LEU A 87 -3.46 -4.91 11.92
C LEU A 87 -3.59 -6.42 11.96
N LYS A 88 -4.14 -6.98 13.03
CA LYS A 88 -4.36 -8.43 13.14
C LYS A 88 -5.45 -8.92 12.19
N GLU A 89 -6.49 -8.14 12.00
CA GLU A 89 -7.59 -8.50 11.11
C GLU A 89 -7.14 -8.58 9.64
N LYS A 90 -6.09 -7.87 9.29
CA LYS A 90 -5.54 -7.88 7.93
C LYS A 90 -4.35 -8.82 7.81
N THR A 91 -4.37 -9.95 8.47
CA THR A 91 -3.30 -10.94 8.34
C THR A 91 -3.42 -11.62 6.98
N TYR A 92 -2.33 -11.61 6.23
CA TYR A 92 -2.27 -12.24 4.91
C TYR A 92 -2.11 -13.73 5.05
N VAL A 93 -2.89 -14.45 4.29
CA VAL A 93 -2.83 -15.91 4.25
C VAL A 93 -1.97 -16.34 3.08
#